data_e61ae2502bd8530bc19feec086710e63
#
_entry.id   e61ae2502bd8530bc19feec086710e63
#
_cell.length_a   1.000
_cell.length_b   1.000
_cell.length_c   1.000
_cell.angle_alpha   90.00
_cell.angle_beta   90.00
_cell.angle_gamma   90.00
#
_symmetry.space_group_name_H-M   'P 1'
#
loop_
_entity.id
_entity.type
_entity.pdbx_description
1 polymer ?
#
loop_
_entity_poly.entity_id
_entity_poly.type
_entity_poly.pdbx_seq_one_letter_code
_entity_poly.pdbx_strand_id
1 'polypeptide(L)'
;MAFEQDLKQVRLPSRPQYPPVNQTRAELLFQKAVAQARAGHWQDSGSGFAEAWRSAPDQPRSAQGMLECALHLARSGIVAPAIDLRSAPRAMGRISIIVCSIDPRRLARLKSDLDRVLRQEDWELIHIADARSLCEGYTRGLLRADGELIVFCHDDIGIVCEDFADRLRRHLAAHDLIGVAGSDYATGHSWHWAGPPHTASWVSLPRPDGALVCGLLGAHGPVLRDAQVLDGVFLAGRRAVFEQIPFDADTFDGFHCYDFDLSYRACRAGLRCAVALDLLIWHQSGGDFGESWRRYADRLIAKFPELTPRAPSAPYRTGALVAESALAAPLYAWIAHWLSAGPSAID
;
A
#
# COMPACT_ATOMS: atom_id res chain seq x y z
N MET A 1 32.04 1.64 -0.69
CA MET A 1 32.71 2.06 -1.96
C MET A 1 32.47 1.11 -3.14
N ALA A 2 32.57 -0.22 -3.03
CA ALA A 2 32.27 -1.10 -4.18
C ALA A 2 30.79 -1.11 -4.59
N PHE A 3 29.86 -1.03 -3.63
CA PHE A 3 28.42 -1.07 -3.88
C PHE A 3 27.87 0.21 -4.56
N GLU A 4 28.48 1.37 -4.31
CA GLU A 4 28.08 2.64 -4.96
C GLU A 4 28.50 2.73 -6.44
N GLN A 5 29.57 2.02 -6.82
CA GLN A 5 29.99 2.00 -8.23
C GLN A 5 29.12 1.10 -9.11
N ASP A 6 28.56 0.02 -8.57
CA ASP A 6 27.64 -0.86 -9.30
C ASP A 6 26.28 -0.22 -9.58
N LEU A 7 25.79 0.66 -8.70
CA LEU A 7 24.50 1.35 -8.91
C LEU A 7 24.51 2.33 -10.10
N LYS A 8 25.68 2.81 -10.56
CA LYS A 8 25.78 3.71 -11.72
C LYS A 8 25.54 3.00 -13.06
N GLN A 9 25.61 1.66 -13.11
CA GLN A 9 25.33 0.87 -14.32
C GLN A 9 23.92 0.27 -14.33
N VAL A 10 23.14 0.41 -13.25
CA VAL A 10 21.79 -0.14 -13.18
C VAL A 10 20.86 0.70 -14.07
N ARG A 11 20.13 0.03 -14.95
CA ARG A 11 19.14 0.66 -15.84
C ARG A 11 18.07 1.34 -14.99
N LEU A 12 17.86 2.65 -15.22
CA LEU A 12 16.77 3.36 -14.53
C LEU A 12 15.44 2.67 -14.84
N PRO A 13 14.58 2.46 -13.83
CA PRO A 13 13.26 1.91 -14.06
C PRO A 13 12.48 2.81 -15.03
N SER A 14 11.88 2.21 -16.05
CA SER A 14 11.08 2.95 -17.01
C SER A 14 9.72 3.32 -16.38
N ARG A 15 9.14 4.43 -16.84
CA ARG A 15 7.75 4.75 -16.51
C ARG A 15 6.84 3.70 -17.15
N PRO A 16 6.01 2.99 -16.35
CA PRO A 16 5.01 2.07 -16.89
C PRO A 16 4.05 2.78 -17.83
N GLN A 17 3.68 2.09 -18.91
CA GLN A 17 2.71 2.60 -19.86
C GLN A 17 1.35 2.01 -19.56
N TYR A 18 0.37 2.88 -19.37
CA TYR A 18 -1.03 2.51 -19.22
C TYR A 18 -1.80 2.80 -20.52
N PRO A 19 -2.89 2.09 -20.78
CA PRO A 19 -3.78 2.42 -21.88
C PRO A 19 -4.19 3.89 -21.80
N PRO A 20 -4.36 4.57 -22.96
CA PRO A 20 -4.80 5.95 -22.97
C PRO A 20 -6.15 6.10 -22.29
N VAL A 21 -6.32 7.20 -21.55
CA VAL A 21 -7.59 7.51 -20.89
C VAL A 21 -8.69 7.62 -21.94
N ASN A 22 -9.78 6.85 -21.73
CA ASN A 22 -10.94 6.89 -22.62
C ASN A 22 -12.15 7.48 -21.89
N GLN A 23 -12.24 8.80 -21.88
CA GLN A 23 -13.29 9.56 -21.18
C GLN A 23 -14.70 9.19 -21.67
N THR A 24 -14.89 8.99 -22.97
CA THR A 24 -16.19 8.64 -23.55
C THR A 24 -16.65 7.26 -23.07
N ARG A 25 -15.76 6.25 -23.11
CA ARG A 25 -16.06 4.93 -22.58
C ARG A 25 -16.34 4.96 -21.08
N ALA A 26 -15.50 5.68 -20.31
CA ALA A 26 -15.67 5.84 -18.88
C ALA A 26 -17.04 6.45 -18.53
N GLU A 27 -17.48 7.47 -19.26
CA GLU A 27 -18.77 8.12 -19.05
C GLU A 27 -19.94 7.16 -19.34
N LEU A 28 -19.91 6.44 -20.44
CA LEU A 28 -20.96 5.46 -20.79
C LEU A 28 -21.06 4.36 -19.72
N LEU A 29 -19.94 3.80 -19.30
CA LEU A 29 -19.89 2.79 -18.24
C LEU A 29 -20.40 3.35 -16.90
N PHE A 30 -20.01 4.58 -16.55
CA PHE A 30 -20.48 5.25 -15.34
C PHE A 30 -22.01 5.44 -15.35
N GLN A 31 -22.59 5.93 -16.44
CA GLN A 31 -24.05 6.13 -16.55
C GLN A 31 -24.81 4.79 -16.46
N LYS A 32 -24.29 3.74 -17.11
CA LYS A 32 -24.84 2.38 -17.00
C LYS A 32 -24.81 1.90 -15.55
N ALA A 33 -23.67 2.05 -14.85
CA ALA A 33 -23.53 1.66 -13.46
C ALA A 33 -24.51 2.41 -12.54
N VAL A 34 -24.68 3.71 -12.74
CA VAL A 34 -25.68 4.51 -11.99
C VAL A 34 -27.10 3.98 -12.23
N ALA A 35 -27.45 3.64 -13.46
CA ALA A 35 -28.78 3.07 -13.76
C ALA A 35 -28.98 1.71 -13.07
N GLN A 36 -27.96 0.86 -13.04
CA GLN A 36 -27.99 -0.44 -12.35
C GLN A 36 -28.14 -0.25 -10.81
N ALA A 37 -27.44 0.70 -10.20
CA ALA A 37 -27.58 1.01 -8.79
C ALA A 37 -29.02 1.45 -8.46
N ARG A 38 -29.61 2.33 -9.27
CA ARG A 38 -30.99 2.79 -9.12
C ARG A 38 -32.02 1.65 -9.25
N ALA A 39 -31.70 0.62 -10.04
CA ALA A 39 -32.51 -0.58 -10.16
C ALA A 39 -32.27 -1.62 -9.06
N GLY A 40 -31.36 -1.36 -8.13
CA GLY A 40 -30.99 -2.28 -7.04
C GLY A 40 -29.98 -3.37 -7.44
N HIS A 41 -29.40 -3.29 -8.62
CA HIS A 41 -28.41 -4.26 -9.12
C HIS A 41 -26.98 -3.88 -8.67
N TRP A 42 -26.74 -3.93 -7.37
CA TRP A 42 -25.54 -3.38 -6.74
C TRP A 42 -24.24 -4.07 -7.16
N GLN A 43 -24.27 -5.39 -7.41
CA GLN A 43 -23.08 -6.14 -7.84
C GLN A 43 -22.64 -5.74 -9.26
N ASP A 44 -23.60 -5.68 -10.19
CA ASP A 44 -23.36 -5.27 -11.58
C ASP A 44 -22.93 -3.80 -11.66
N SER A 45 -23.55 -2.95 -10.81
CA SER A 45 -23.20 -1.55 -10.69
C SER A 45 -21.76 -1.37 -10.21
N GLY A 46 -21.34 -2.09 -9.17
CA GLY A 46 -19.96 -2.04 -8.68
C GLY A 46 -18.94 -2.46 -9.73
N SER A 47 -19.23 -3.52 -10.49
CA SER A 47 -18.41 -3.96 -11.63
C SER A 47 -18.33 -2.88 -12.72
N GLY A 48 -19.47 -2.27 -13.08
CA GLY A 48 -19.51 -1.17 -14.04
C GLY A 48 -18.70 0.06 -13.60
N PHE A 49 -18.77 0.44 -12.33
CA PHE A 49 -17.93 1.52 -11.78
C PHE A 49 -16.44 1.17 -11.81
N ALA A 50 -16.07 -0.10 -11.53
CA ALA A 50 -14.67 -0.55 -11.62
C ALA A 50 -14.13 -0.44 -13.05
N GLU A 51 -14.93 -0.80 -14.07
CA GLU A 51 -14.56 -0.65 -15.47
C GLU A 51 -14.45 0.82 -15.90
N ALA A 52 -15.40 1.65 -15.46
CA ALA A 52 -15.36 3.09 -15.69
C ALA A 52 -14.10 3.72 -15.10
N TRP A 53 -13.72 3.31 -13.87
CA TRP A 53 -12.53 3.82 -13.22
C TRP A 53 -11.24 3.37 -13.93
N ARG A 54 -11.12 2.11 -14.35
CA ARG A 54 -9.99 1.66 -15.17
C ARG A 54 -9.87 2.41 -16.50
N SER A 55 -10.98 2.81 -17.09
CA SER A 55 -10.99 3.59 -18.35
C SER A 55 -10.58 5.06 -18.17
N ALA A 56 -10.79 5.63 -16.98
CA ALA A 56 -10.43 6.99 -16.61
C ALA A 56 -10.04 7.05 -15.11
N PRO A 57 -8.82 6.64 -14.74
CA PRO A 57 -8.37 6.54 -13.35
C PRO A 57 -8.26 7.89 -12.61
N ASP A 58 -8.26 9.00 -13.35
CA ASP A 58 -8.28 10.37 -12.86
C ASP A 58 -9.68 10.86 -12.42
N GLN A 59 -10.73 10.06 -12.61
CA GLN A 59 -12.11 10.41 -12.25
C GLN A 59 -12.56 9.75 -10.94
N PRO A 60 -12.56 10.46 -9.81
CA PRO A 60 -12.85 9.88 -8.49
C PRO A 60 -14.31 9.43 -8.30
N ARG A 61 -15.25 9.93 -9.13
CA ARG A 61 -16.68 9.56 -9.02
C ARG A 61 -16.95 8.07 -9.24
N SER A 62 -16.17 7.41 -10.10
CA SER A 62 -16.29 5.96 -10.32
C SER A 62 -15.81 5.17 -9.10
N ALA A 63 -14.69 5.59 -8.50
CA ALA A 63 -14.21 5.03 -7.23
C ALA A 63 -15.24 5.24 -6.11
N GLN A 64 -15.87 6.42 -6.05
CA GLN A 64 -16.92 6.73 -5.07
C GLN A 64 -18.14 5.82 -5.26
N GLY A 65 -18.65 5.67 -6.48
CA GLY A 65 -19.78 4.79 -6.77
C GLY A 65 -19.49 3.32 -6.44
N MET A 66 -18.27 2.86 -6.72
CA MET A 66 -17.83 1.51 -6.36
C MET A 66 -17.81 1.29 -4.84
N LEU A 67 -17.29 2.26 -4.06
CA LEU A 67 -17.29 2.22 -2.60
C LEU A 67 -18.72 2.18 -2.04
N GLU A 68 -19.64 2.97 -2.58
CA GLU A 68 -21.05 3.00 -2.15
C GLU A 68 -21.75 1.66 -2.41
N CYS A 69 -21.53 1.04 -3.57
CA CYS A 69 -22.03 -0.31 -3.88
C CYS A 69 -21.45 -1.35 -2.91
N ALA A 70 -20.15 -1.31 -2.68
CA ALA A 70 -19.48 -2.24 -1.77
C ALA A 70 -20.00 -2.11 -0.33
N LEU A 71 -20.18 -0.89 0.16
CA LEU A 71 -20.75 -0.64 1.50
C LEU A 71 -22.21 -1.14 1.60
N HIS A 72 -23.02 -0.93 0.56
CA HIS A 72 -24.38 -1.43 0.52
C HIS A 72 -24.44 -2.95 0.63
N LEU A 73 -23.60 -3.65 -0.15
CA LEU A 73 -23.53 -5.11 -0.14
C LEU A 73 -23.02 -5.63 1.22
N ALA A 74 -21.98 -5.00 1.77
CA ALA A 74 -21.44 -5.35 3.08
C ALA A 74 -22.48 -5.18 4.20
N ARG A 75 -23.23 -4.07 4.21
CA ARG A 75 -24.34 -3.83 5.16
C ARG A 75 -25.48 -4.83 5.02
N SER A 76 -25.74 -5.29 3.81
CA SER A 76 -26.74 -6.33 3.53
C SER A 76 -26.26 -7.75 3.87
N GLY A 77 -25.04 -7.93 4.38
CA GLY A 77 -24.45 -9.23 4.70
C GLY A 77 -24.12 -10.06 3.46
N ILE A 78 -24.08 -9.44 2.28
CA ILE A 78 -23.76 -10.13 1.02
C ILE A 78 -22.23 -10.19 0.92
N VAL A 79 -21.70 -11.43 0.93
CA VAL A 79 -20.26 -11.70 0.92
C VAL A 79 -19.75 -11.66 -0.51
N ALA A 80 -18.62 -11.00 -0.72
CA ALA A 80 -17.92 -11.03 -2.01
C ALA A 80 -17.46 -12.47 -2.35
N PRO A 81 -17.49 -12.87 -3.64
CA PRO A 81 -16.88 -14.12 -4.04
C PRO A 81 -15.45 -14.22 -3.57
N ALA A 82 -15.10 -15.33 -2.91
CA ALA A 82 -13.76 -15.53 -2.40
C ALA A 82 -12.75 -15.56 -3.57
N ILE A 83 -11.71 -14.75 -3.48
CA ILE A 83 -10.55 -14.96 -4.31
C ILE A 83 -9.89 -16.23 -3.79
N ASP A 84 -9.81 -17.30 -4.60
CA ASP A 84 -9.19 -18.55 -4.15
C ASP A 84 -7.69 -18.34 -3.95
N LEU A 85 -7.35 -18.12 -2.69
CA LEU A 85 -5.98 -17.88 -2.27
C LEU A 85 -5.33 -19.16 -1.68
N ARG A 86 -6.11 -20.26 -1.56
CA ARG A 86 -5.63 -21.48 -0.86
C ARG A 86 -4.59 -22.25 -1.67
N SER A 87 -4.63 -22.16 -2.99
CA SER A 87 -3.68 -22.82 -3.89
C SER A 87 -2.40 -22.01 -4.15
N ALA A 88 -2.34 -20.74 -3.76
CA ALA A 88 -1.19 -19.88 -3.99
C ALA A 88 -0.01 -20.25 -3.06
N PRO A 89 1.25 -20.21 -3.56
CA PRO A 89 2.43 -20.40 -2.73
C PRO A 89 2.44 -19.45 -1.51
N ARG A 90 2.97 -19.94 -0.39
CA ARG A 90 3.14 -19.15 0.84
C ARG A 90 4.62 -19.09 1.21
N ALA A 91 5.10 -17.91 1.61
CA ALA A 91 6.42 -17.77 2.18
C ALA A 91 6.46 -18.46 3.55
N MET A 92 7.47 -19.30 3.77
CA MET A 92 7.70 -19.99 5.03
C MET A 92 8.66 -19.20 5.90
N GLY A 93 8.76 -19.56 7.16
CA GLY A 93 9.66 -18.98 8.15
C GLY A 93 8.95 -18.14 9.20
N ARG A 94 9.69 -17.82 10.27
CA ARG A 94 9.25 -16.96 11.37
C ARG A 94 9.07 -15.53 10.89
N ILE A 95 8.08 -14.82 11.45
CA ILE A 95 7.81 -13.40 11.15
C ILE A 95 8.37 -12.55 12.29
N SER A 96 9.27 -11.62 11.99
CA SER A 96 9.72 -10.59 12.93
C SER A 96 9.09 -9.26 12.59
N ILE A 97 8.29 -8.70 13.49
CA ILE A 97 7.69 -7.38 13.39
C ILE A 97 8.59 -6.40 14.14
N ILE A 98 9.10 -5.38 13.44
CA ILE A 98 9.99 -4.38 14.01
C ILE A 98 9.28 -3.03 14.03
N VAL A 99 9.17 -2.43 15.21
CA VAL A 99 8.50 -1.15 15.41
C VAL A 99 9.35 -0.21 16.25
N CYS A 100 9.47 1.04 15.79
CA CYS A 100 10.01 2.15 16.58
C CYS A 100 8.83 2.89 17.23
N SER A 101 8.78 2.95 18.56
CA SER A 101 7.69 3.59 19.30
C SER A 101 8.15 4.15 20.63
N ILE A 102 7.73 5.37 20.94
CA ILE A 102 7.86 6.00 22.27
C ILE A 102 6.51 6.06 22.99
N ASP A 103 5.41 5.67 22.34
CA ASP A 103 4.06 5.69 22.92
C ASP A 103 3.61 4.28 23.32
N PRO A 104 3.57 3.98 24.63
CA PRO A 104 3.20 2.66 25.11
C PRO A 104 1.75 2.27 24.80
N ARG A 105 0.84 3.24 24.59
CA ARG A 105 -0.56 2.98 24.25
C ARG A 105 -0.71 2.54 22.79
N ARG A 106 0.01 3.22 21.87
CA ARG A 106 0.06 2.84 20.46
C ARG A 106 0.67 1.45 20.32
N LEU A 107 1.81 1.22 20.97
CA LEU A 107 2.47 -0.09 20.96
C LEU A 107 1.56 -1.21 21.49
N ALA A 108 0.85 -0.99 22.60
CA ALA A 108 -0.05 -1.98 23.18
C ALA A 108 -1.22 -2.31 22.25
N ARG A 109 -1.78 -1.29 21.56
CA ARG A 109 -2.84 -1.48 20.56
C ARG A 109 -2.33 -2.28 19.37
N LEU A 110 -1.19 -1.88 18.78
CA LEU A 110 -0.57 -2.61 17.67
C LEU A 110 -0.30 -4.07 18.06
N LYS A 111 0.27 -4.31 19.25
CA LYS A 111 0.51 -5.66 19.74
C LYS A 111 -0.77 -6.47 19.86
N SER A 112 -1.85 -5.88 20.35
CA SER A 112 -3.16 -6.55 20.44
C SER A 112 -3.70 -6.98 19.07
N ASP A 113 -3.55 -6.13 18.04
CA ASP A 113 -3.93 -6.49 16.67
C ASP A 113 -3.05 -7.61 16.11
N LEU A 114 -1.73 -7.55 16.34
CA LEU A 114 -0.80 -8.60 15.91
C LEU A 114 -1.08 -9.93 16.61
N ASP A 115 -1.31 -9.93 17.93
CA ASP A 115 -1.69 -11.14 18.71
C ASP A 115 -2.96 -11.79 18.12
N ARG A 116 -3.91 -11.00 17.62
CA ARG A 116 -5.15 -11.48 17.01
C ARG A 116 -4.90 -12.13 15.66
N VAL A 117 -4.20 -11.42 14.74
CA VAL A 117 -4.06 -11.85 13.34
C VAL A 117 -2.90 -12.82 13.10
N LEU A 118 -1.92 -12.88 14.01
CA LEU A 118 -0.76 -13.78 13.95
C LEU A 118 -0.82 -14.91 14.99
N ARG A 119 -1.94 -15.12 15.66
CA ARG A 119 -2.11 -16.08 16.77
C ARG A 119 -1.69 -17.52 16.44
N GLN A 120 -1.70 -17.91 15.18
CA GLN A 120 -1.34 -19.26 14.71
C GLN A 120 0.03 -19.30 14.01
N GLU A 121 0.74 -18.19 14.02
CA GLU A 121 2.03 -18.01 13.35
C GLU A 121 3.17 -18.08 14.37
N ASP A 122 4.33 -18.52 13.93
CA ASP A 122 5.58 -18.28 14.65
C ASP A 122 6.06 -16.87 14.35
N TRP A 123 5.95 -16.00 15.37
CA TRP A 123 6.27 -14.58 15.20
C TRP A 123 6.85 -13.95 16.46
N GLU A 124 7.47 -12.80 16.31
CA GLU A 124 7.99 -11.98 17.40
C GLU A 124 7.78 -10.49 17.13
N LEU A 125 7.71 -9.70 18.21
CA LEU A 125 7.67 -8.24 18.18
C LEU A 125 8.97 -7.68 18.75
N ILE A 126 9.68 -6.90 17.94
CA ILE A 126 10.91 -6.22 18.33
C ILE A 126 10.61 -4.73 18.44
N HIS A 127 10.60 -4.26 19.65
CA HIS A 127 10.33 -2.86 19.99
C HIS A 127 11.64 -2.09 20.19
N ILE A 128 11.76 -0.95 19.51
CA ILE A 128 12.84 0.03 19.65
C ILE A 128 12.25 1.31 20.23
N ALA A 129 12.53 1.58 21.50
CA ALA A 129 11.93 2.69 22.25
C ALA A 129 12.71 4.01 22.13
N ASP A 130 13.94 3.95 21.66
CA ASP A 130 14.94 5.04 21.69
C ASP A 130 15.59 5.26 20.33
N ALA A 131 14.83 5.03 19.25
CA ALA A 131 15.32 5.23 17.88
C ALA A 131 15.66 6.71 17.64
N ARG A 132 16.87 6.97 17.15
CA ARG A 132 17.33 8.31 16.77
C ARG A 132 16.85 8.69 15.37
N SER A 133 16.64 7.68 14.52
CA SER A 133 16.00 7.76 13.21
C SER A 133 15.32 6.45 12.91
N LEU A 134 14.44 6.40 11.89
CA LEU A 134 13.85 5.12 11.48
C LEU A 134 14.89 4.20 10.85
N CYS A 135 15.84 4.72 10.08
CA CYS A 135 16.95 3.91 9.55
C CYS A 135 17.76 3.25 10.66
N GLU A 136 18.16 4.01 11.69
CA GLU A 136 18.93 3.49 12.82
C GLU A 136 18.13 2.50 13.65
N GLY A 137 16.89 2.85 14.00
CA GLY A 137 16.01 1.99 14.79
C GLY A 137 15.69 0.68 14.08
N TYR A 138 15.34 0.72 12.81
CA TYR A 138 15.02 -0.47 12.01
C TYR A 138 16.25 -1.36 11.78
N THR A 139 17.42 -0.77 11.54
CA THR A 139 18.69 -1.53 11.44
C THR A 139 18.97 -2.26 12.75
N ARG A 140 18.83 -1.59 13.89
CA ARG A 140 19.03 -2.18 15.21
C ARG A 140 17.99 -3.25 15.53
N GLY A 141 16.75 -3.05 15.09
CA GLY A 141 15.69 -4.05 15.18
C GLY A 141 15.99 -5.28 14.31
N LEU A 142 16.44 -5.10 13.08
CA LEU A 142 16.82 -6.18 12.17
C LEU A 142 17.94 -7.06 12.74
N LEU A 143 18.92 -6.47 13.41
CA LEU A 143 20.00 -7.19 14.09
C LEU A 143 19.54 -8.05 15.27
N ARG A 144 18.36 -7.76 15.84
CA ARG A 144 17.76 -8.51 16.95
C ARG A 144 16.74 -9.54 16.49
N ALA A 145 16.30 -9.43 15.25
CA ALA A 145 15.28 -10.27 14.68
C ALA A 145 15.81 -11.67 14.39
N ASP A 146 15.02 -12.71 14.69
CA ASP A 146 15.35 -14.10 14.35
C ASP A 146 14.56 -14.61 13.13
N GLY A 147 13.51 -13.88 12.71
CA GLY A 147 12.65 -14.29 11.61
C GLY A 147 13.27 -14.14 10.23
N GLU A 148 12.85 -14.99 9.31
CA GLU A 148 13.18 -14.92 7.88
C GLU A 148 12.32 -13.91 7.13
N LEU A 149 11.11 -13.67 7.62
CA LEU A 149 10.17 -12.69 7.12
C LEU A 149 10.20 -11.48 8.04
N ILE A 150 10.57 -10.33 7.51
CA ILE A 150 10.74 -9.10 8.27
C ILE A 150 9.63 -8.12 7.89
N VAL A 151 9.03 -7.52 8.91
CA VAL A 151 8.05 -6.44 8.76
C VAL A 151 8.51 -5.23 9.56
N PHE A 152 8.58 -4.08 8.92
CA PHE A 152 8.73 -2.78 9.54
C PHE A 152 7.39 -2.06 9.45
N CYS A 153 6.90 -1.52 10.55
CA CYS A 153 5.66 -0.75 10.53
C CYS A 153 5.67 0.39 11.54
N HIS A 154 4.80 1.36 11.32
CA HIS A 154 4.54 2.41 12.29
C HIS A 154 3.76 1.87 13.49
N ASP A 155 3.86 2.56 14.63
CA ASP A 155 3.17 2.20 15.88
C ASP A 155 1.70 2.64 15.92
N ASP A 156 1.29 3.47 14.97
CA ASP A 156 -0.04 4.07 14.88
C ASP A 156 -0.90 3.50 13.74
N ILE A 157 -0.62 2.24 13.38
CA ILE A 157 -1.47 1.45 12.48
C ILE A 157 -2.36 0.49 13.25
N GLY A 158 -3.40 -0.03 12.57
CA GLY A 158 -4.16 -1.19 13.01
C GLY A 158 -4.54 -2.08 11.83
N ILE A 159 -4.73 -3.36 12.10
CA ILE A 159 -4.98 -4.38 11.08
C ILE A 159 -6.47 -4.66 10.98
N VAL A 160 -7.03 -4.54 9.76
CA VAL A 160 -8.46 -4.65 9.49
C VAL A 160 -8.88 -6.07 9.10
N CYS A 161 -8.04 -6.80 8.33
CA CYS A 161 -8.39 -8.13 7.84
C CYS A 161 -7.93 -9.24 8.79
N GLU A 162 -8.80 -10.25 9.02
CA GLU A 162 -8.50 -11.39 9.90
C GLU A 162 -7.52 -12.39 9.27
N ASP A 163 -7.50 -12.50 7.95
CA ASP A 163 -6.62 -13.37 7.18
C ASP A 163 -5.29 -12.71 6.77
N PHE A 164 -4.87 -11.71 7.56
CA PHE A 164 -3.66 -10.91 7.33
C PHE A 164 -2.41 -11.77 7.15
N ALA A 165 -2.20 -12.77 8.03
CA ALA A 165 -1.03 -13.65 7.95
C ALA A 165 -0.96 -14.41 6.63
N ASP A 166 -2.10 -14.95 6.16
CA ASP A 166 -2.18 -15.66 4.90
C ASP A 166 -1.87 -14.76 3.70
N ARG A 167 -2.41 -13.54 3.70
CA ARG A 167 -2.15 -12.54 2.65
C ARG A 167 -0.68 -12.12 2.64
N LEU A 168 -0.12 -11.80 3.80
CA LEU A 168 1.29 -11.43 3.96
C LEU A 168 2.21 -12.51 3.37
N ARG A 169 2.01 -13.78 3.76
CA ARG A 169 2.83 -14.90 3.29
C ARG A 169 2.71 -15.14 1.79
N ARG A 170 1.53 -14.94 1.19
CA ARG A 170 1.34 -15.07 -0.26
C ARG A 170 2.04 -13.96 -1.02
N HIS A 171 1.91 -12.71 -0.56
CA HIS A 171 2.63 -11.60 -1.18
C HIS A 171 4.14 -11.80 -1.10
N LEU A 172 4.68 -12.25 0.04
CA LEU A 172 6.11 -12.52 0.22
C LEU A 172 6.60 -13.78 -0.51
N ALA A 173 5.72 -14.66 -0.98
CA ALA A 173 6.09 -15.74 -1.90
C ALA A 173 6.25 -15.23 -3.34
N ALA A 174 5.46 -14.21 -3.73
CA ALA A 174 5.44 -13.67 -5.09
C ALA A 174 6.39 -12.48 -5.28
N HIS A 175 6.69 -11.73 -4.22
CA HIS A 175 7.46 -10.49 -4.28
C HIS A 175 8.58 -10.48 -3.24
N ASP A 176 9.62 -9.70 -3.48
CA ASP A 176 10.79 -9.61 -2.62
C ASP A 176 10.61 -8.52 -1.54
N LEU A 177 9.97 -7.39 -1.91
CA LEU A 177 9.62 -6.29 -1.00
C LEU A 177 8.19 -5.81 -1.27
N ILE A 178 7.39 -5.65 -0.22
CA ILE A 178 6.02 -5.16 -0.33
C ILE A 178 5.74 -4.02 0.65
N GLY A 179 4.83 -3.15 0.27
CA GLY A 179 4.19 -2.13 1.11
C GLY A 179 2.68 -2.18 0.94
N VAL A 180 1.94 -1.28 1.60
CA VAL A 180 0.47 -1.16 1.50
C VAL A 180 0.03 0.12 0.78
N ALA A 181 0.98 0.97 0.47
CA ALA A 181 0.82 2.18 -0.31
C ALA A 181 2.10 2.44 -1.11
N GLY A 182 1.99 3.08 -2.26
CA GLY A 182 3.15 3.36 -3.10
C GLY A 182 2.79 3.67 -4.55
N SER A 183 3.80 3.62 -5.41
CA SER A 183 3.65 3.87 -6.85
C SER A 183 4.60 3.00 -7.68
N ASP A 184 4.19 2.69 -8.92
CA ASP A 184 5.00 2.01 -9.93
C ASP A 184 5.85 2.99 -10.77
N TYR A 185 5.82 4.27 -10.41
CA TYR A 185 6.63 5.30 -11.04
C TYR A 185 7.21 6.26 -9.99
N ALA A 186 8.54 6.26 -9.88
CA ALA A 186 9.27 7.17 -9.00
C ALA A 186 9.44 8.54 -9.67
N THR A 187 8.93 9.58 -9.03
CA THR A 187 9.10 10.98 -9.46
C THR A 187 8.94 11.92 -8.27
N GLY A 188 9.78 12.95 -8.18
CA GLY A 188 9.75 13.88 -7.05
C GLY A 188 10.14 13.25 -5.72
N HIS A 189 9.57 13.74 -4.63
CA HIS A 189 9.97 13.37 -3.25
C HIS A 189 8.95 12.50 -2.52
N SER A 190 7.84 12.15 -3.14
CA SER A 190 6.79 11.33 -2.54
C SER A 190 6.14 10.46 -3.60
N TRP A 191 5.78 9.25 -3.22
CA TRP A 191 5.08 8.32 -4.10
C TRP A 191 3.76 8.89 -4.66
N HIS A 192 3.09 9.81 -3.93
CA HIS A 192 1.88 10.48 -4.40
C HIS A 192 2.09 11.32 -5.66
N TRP A 193 3.32 11.78 -5.93
CA TRP A 193 3.62 12.68 -7.05
C TRP A 193 3.49 12.01 -8.41
N ALA A 194 3.55 10.68 -8.45
CA ALA A 194 3.32 9.92 -9.67
C ALA A 194 1.90 10.13 -10.23
N GLY A 195 0.93 10.34 -9.36
CA GLY A 195 -0.46 10.53 -9.73
C GLY A 195 -1.12 9.31 -10.37
N PRO A 196 -2.43 9.40 -10.69
CA PRO A 196 -3.09 8.32 -11.42
C PRO A 196 -2.49 8.12 -12.82
N PRO A 197 -2.42 6.90 -13.34
CA PRO A 197 -2.81 5.64 -12.70
C PRO A 197 -1.70 4.97 -11.86
N HIS A 198 -0.59 5.65 -11.61
CA HIS A 198 0.64 5.09 -11.07
C HIS A 198 0.60 4.82 -9.57
N THR A 199 -0.26 5.51 -8.82
CA THR A 199 -0.32 5.37 -7.35
C THR A 199 -1.37 4.39 -6.91
N ALA A 200 -1.13 3.70 -5.79
CA ALA A 200 -2.09 2.77 -5.21
C ALA A 200 -2.03 2.78 -3.68
N SER A 201 -3.20 2.81 -3.04
CA SER A 201 -3.36 2.63 -1.60
C SER A 201 -4.83 2.37 -1.25
N TRP A 202 -5.07 1.43 -0.32
CA TRP A 202 -6.36 1.20 0.34
C TRP A 202 -6.27 1.43 1.85
N VAL A 203 -5.27 2.16 2.30
CA VAL A 203 -5.09 2.50 3.72
C VAL A 203 -6.26 3.37 4.18
N SER A 204 -6.92 2.92 5.25
CA SER A 204 -8.04 3.65 5.86
C SER A 204 -7.55 4.61 6.94
N LEU A 205 -8.37 5.61 7.29
CA LEU A 205 -8.08 6.54 8.38
C LEU A 205 -9.09 6.33 9.52
N PRO A 206 -8.64 6.13 10.77
CA PRO A 206 -9.54 5.95 11.90
C PRO A 206 -10.17 7.27 12.32
N ARG A 207 -11.44 7.20 12.77
CA ARG A 207 -12.20 8.30 13.33
C ARG A 207 -12.31 8.16 14.85
N PRO A 208 -12.55 9.26 15.58
CA PRO A 208 -12.74 9.22 17.04
C PRO A 208 -13.92 8.36 17.50
N ASP A 209 -14.93 8.18 16.64
CA ASP A 209 -16.12 7.35 16.89
C ASP A 209 -15.90 5.85 16.63
N GLY A 210 -14.68 5.44 16.26
CA GLY A 210 -14.32 4.06 15.94
C GLY A 210 -14.67 3.62 14.52
N ALA A 211 -15.30 4.48 13.71
CA ALA A 211 -15.48 4.23 12.28
C ALA A 211 -14.17 4.46 11.50
N LEU A 212 -14.14 3.99 10.26
CA LEU A 212 -13.01 4.20 9.34
C LEU A 212 -13.43 5.04 8.14
N VAL A 213 -12.58 5.97 7.73
CA VAL A 213 -12.65 6.54 6.39
C VAL A 213 -11.96 5.58 5.45
N CYS A 214 -12.74 4.85 4.67
CA CYS A 214 -12.26 3.92 3.66
C CYS A 214 -12.02 4.69 2.36
N GLY A 215 -10.79 4.69 1.88
CA GLY A 215 -10.40 5.40 0.66
C GLY A 215 -9.81 4.47 -0.39
N LEU A 216 -9.87 4.90 -1.65
CA LEU A 216 -9.27 4.19 -2.78
C LEU A 216 -8.37 5.11 -3.58
N LEU A 217 -7.11 4.73 -3.70
CA LEU A 217 -6.13 5.29 -4.63
C LEU A 217 -5.77 4.23 -5.66
N GLY A 218 -5.84 4.60 -6.95
CA GLY A 218 -5.47 3.72 -8.06
C GLY A 218 -6.50 2.64 -8.37
N ALA A 219 -6.78 2.44 -9.66
CA ALA A 219 -7.75 1.47 -10.17
C ALA A 219 -7.11 0.07 -10.34
N HIS A 220 -6.30 -0.34 -9.38
CA HIS A 220 -5.61 -1.63 -9.39
C HIS A 220 -6.42 -2.69 -8.63
N GLY A 221 -6.21 -3.96 -8.99
CA GLY A 221 -6.68 -5.09 -8.19
C GLY A 221 -5.95 -5.16 -6.84
N PRO A 222 -6.00 -6.28 -6.13
CA PRO A 222 -5.44 -6.40 -4.78
C PRO A 222 -3.93 -6.22 -4.69
N VAL A 223 -3.24 -6.07 -5.83
CA VAL A 223 -1.79 -5.84 -5.90
C VAL A 223 -1.43 -4.91 -7.06
N LEU A 224 -0.62 -3.87 -6.80
CA LEU A 224 0.13 -3.14 -7.81
C LEU A 224 1.55 -3.72 -7.87
N ARG A 225 1.88 -4.37 -9.00
CA ARG A 225 3.21 -4.94 -9.25
C ARG A 225 4.19 -3.90 -9.77
N ASP A 226 5.46 -4.26 -9.73
CA ASP A 226 6.57 -3.44 -10.24
C ASP A 226 6.61 -2.06 -9.60
N ALA A 227 6.26 -1.98 -8.31
CA ALA A 227 6.33 -0.76 -7.55
C ALA A 227 7.78 -0.24 -7.51
N GLN A 228 7.96 1.03 -7.79
CA GLN A 228 9.27 1.69 -7.70
C GLN A 228 9.47 2.37 -6.35
N VAL A 229 8.37 2.78 -5.72
CA VAL A 229 8.37 3.45 -4.41
C VAL A 229 7.26 2.89 -3.55
N LEU A 230 7.58 2.64 -2.27
CA LEU A 230 6.66 2.19 -1.24
C LEU A 230 6.64 3.21 -0.09
N ASP A 231 5.49 3.32 0.59
CA ASP A 231 5.32 4.12 1.80
C ASP A 231 5.80 3.36 3.02
N GLY A 232 6.48 4.04 3.92
CA GLY A 232 7.09 3.47 5.12
C GLY A 232 6.12 3.08 6.24
N VAL A 233 4.83 3.40 6.09
CA VAL A 233 3.81 2.99 7.07
C VAL A 233 3.82 1.48 7.34
N PHE A 234 4.14 0.70 6.29
CA PHE A 234 4.29 -0.75 6.36
C PHE A 234 5.20 -1.23 5.22
N LEU A 235 6.29 -1.89 5.58
CA LEU A 235 7.22 -2.52 4.63
C LEU A 235 7.47 -3.95 5.08
N ALA A 236 7.38 -4.92 4.16
CA ALA A 236 7.70 -6.30 4.47
C ALA A 236 8.50 -6.96 3.35
N GLY A 237 9.41 -7.85 3.74
CA GLY A 237 10.27 -8.58 2.81
C GLY A 237 10.96 -9.76 3.48
N ARG A 238 11.72 -10.53 2.68
CA ARG A 238 12.63 -11.52 3.27
C ARG A 238 13.82 -10.80 3.90
N ARG A 239 14.39 -11.34 4.97
CA ARG A 239 15.59 -10.81 5.64
C ARG A 239 16.69 -10.48 4.64
N ALA A 240 16.98 -11.38 3.69
CA ALA A 240 18.00 -11.20 2.67
C ALA A 240 17.83 -9.92 1.83
N VAL A 241 16.62 -9.42 1.65
CA VAL A 241 16.35 -8.14 0.96
C VAL A 241 16.96 -6.98 1.72
N PHE A 242 16.75 -6.93 3.05
CA PHE A 242 17.25 -5.85 3.90
C PHE A 242 18.76 -5.95 4.20
N GLU A 243 19.32 -7.16 4.10
CA GLU A 243 20.76 -7.38 4.13
C GLU A 243 21.41 -6.92 2.81
N GLN A 244 20.77 -7.16 1.67
CA GLN A 244 21.22 -6.70 0.35
C GLN A 244 21.04 -5.19 0.18
N ILE A 245 19.94 -4.63 0.66
CA ILE A 245 19.56 -3.20 0.56
C ILE A 245 19.40 -2.64 1.99
N PRO A 246 20.48 -2.36 2.71
CA PRO A 246 20.40 -1.83 4.07
C PRO A 246 19.83 -0.41 4.09
N PHE A 247 19.22 -0.03 5.21
CA PHE A 247 18.81 1.36 5.43
C PHE A 247 20.01 2.30 5.42
N ASP A 248 19.87 3.46 4.76
CA ASP A 248 20.91 4.49 4.69
C ASP A 248 20.74 5.51 5.84
N ALA A 249 21.28 5.16 7.00
CA ALA A 249 21.23 6.01 8.19
C ALA A 249 22.14 7.25 8.10
N ASP A 250 23.12 7.26 7.22
CA ASP A 250 24.02 8.40 7.02
C ASP A 250 23.33 9.53 6.27
N THR A 251 22.54 9.19 5.23
CA THR A 251 21.76 10.17 4.47
C THR A 251 20.44 10.51 5.17
N PHE A 252 19.76 9.51 5.74
CA PHE A 252 18.44 9.65 6.36
C PHE A 252 18.50 9.41 7.87
N ASP A 253 19.13 10.35 8.56
CA ASP A 253 19.35 10.37 10.02
C ASP A 253 18.12 10.84 10.83
N GLY A 254 16.91 10.78 10.24
CA GLY A 254 15.64 11.19 10.85
C GLY A 254 14.50 10.23 10.53
N PHE A 255 13.30 10.80 10.34
CA PHE A 255 12.06 10.03 10.28
C PHE A 255 11.36 10.09 8.91
N HIS A 256 12.03 10.63 7.86
CA HIS A 256 11.42 10.86 6.55
C HIS A 256 12.30 10.34 5.41
N CYS A 257 11.67 9.97 4.30
CA CYS A 257 12.25 9.55 3.02
C CYS A 257 13.13 8.29 3.06
N TYR A 258 13.24 7.61 4.20
CA TYR A 258 13.97 6.35 4.37
C TYR A 258 13.32 5.22 3.55
N ASP A 259 12.02 5.25 3.47
CA ASP A 259 11.13 4.32 2.77
C ASP A 259 11.24 4.45 1.26
N PHE A 260 11.19 5.70 0.77
CA PHE A 260 11.41 6.01 -0.63
C PHE A 260 12.82 5.56 -1.06
N ASP A 261 13.85 5.91 -0.28
CA ASP A 261 15.23 5.52 -0.55
C ASP A 261 15.38 3.99 -0.64
N LEU A 262 14.90 3.28 0.39
CA LEU A 262 14.99 1.82 0.47
C LEU A 262 14.30 1.16 -0.73
N SER A 263 13.04 1.50 -0.98
CA SER A 263 12.23 0.86 -2.01
C SER A 263 12.71 1.20 -3.42
N TYR A 264 13.16 2.44 -3.66
CA TYR A 264 13.72 2.84 -4.95
C TYR A 264 15.05 2.13 -5.23
N ARG A 265 15.94 1.99 -4.22
CA ARG A 265 17.16 1.18 -4.37
C ARG A 265 16.86 -0.30 -4.60
N ALA A 266 15.85 -0.85 -3.92
CA ALA A 266 15.43 -2.23 -4.12
C ALA A 266 14.92 -2.46 -5.55
N CYS A 267 14.06 -1.58 -6.06
CA CYS A 267 13.59 -1.62 -7.44
C CYS A 267 14.75 -1.52 -8.44
N ARG A 268 15.68 -0.58 -8.25
CA ARG A 268 16.87 -0.42 -9.10
C ARG A 268 17.81 -1.64 -9.07
N ALA A 269 17.83 -2.38 -7.97
CA ALA A 269 18.56 -3.63 -7.86
C ALA A 269 17.85 -4.83 -8.54
N GLY A 270 16.68 -4.59 -9.16
CA GLY A 270 15.91 -5.62 -9.86
C GLY A 270 15.07 -6.50 -8.94
N LEU A 271 14.86 -6.09 -7.68
CA LEU A 271 13.96 -6.80 -6.77
C LEU A 271 12.49 -6.55 -7.17
N ARG A 272 11.67 -7.58 -7.01
CA ARG A 272 10.23 -7.53 -7.30
C ARG A 272 9.51 -6.81 -6.15
N CYS A 273 9.29 -5.51 -6.32
CA CYS A 273 8.56 -4.70 -5.35
C CYS A 273 7.08 -4.62 -5.71
N ALA A 274 6.18 -4.59 -4.72
CA ALA A 274 4.74 -4.48 -4.96
C ALA A 274 4.00 -3.72 -3.85
N VAL A 275 2.86 -3.11 -4.19
CA VAL A 275 1.90 -2.63 -3.21
C VAL A 275 0.83 -3.70 -3.01
N ALA A 276 0.77 -4.27 -1.82
CA ALA A 276 -0.21 -5.29 -1.40
C ALA A 276 -1.45 -4.59 -0.82
N LEU A 277 -2.41 -4.24 -1.67
CA LEU A 277 -3.57 -3.42 -1.33
C LEU A 277 -4.56 -4.14 -0.42
N ASP A 278 -4.58 -5.47 -0.47
CA ASP A 278 -5.47 -6.30 0.33
C ASP A 278 -4.93 -6.64 1.73
N LEU A 279 -3.73 -6.17 2.09
CA LEU A 279 -3.21 -6.17 3.47
C LEU A 279 -3.86 -5.03 4.28
N LEU A 280 -5.15 -5.01 4.35
CA LEU A 280 -5.96 -3.91 4.86
C LEU A 280 -5.50 -3.43 6.22
N ILE A 281 -5.00 -2.20 6.26
CA ILE A 281 -4.64 -1.49 7.48
C ILE A 281 -5.36 -0.14 7.56
N TRP A 282 -5.47 0.41 8.76
CA TRP A 282 -5.72 1.84 8.94
C TRP A 282 -4.48 2.50 9.55
N HIS A 283 -4.28 3.79 9.26
CA HIS A 283 -3.17 4.59 9.74
C HIS A 283 -3.70 5.87 10.39
N GLN A 284 -3.26 6.17 11.60
CA GLN A 284 -3.81 7.29 12.37
C GLN A 284 -3.33 8.64 11.87
N SER A 285 -2.08 8.74 11.48
CA SER A 285 -1.49 10.00 11.00
C SER A 285 -1.56 10.11 9.48
N GLY A 286 -1.76 11.33 8.97
CA GLY A 286 -1.77 11.64 7.54
C GLY A 286 -0.39 11.99 6.96
N GLY A 287 0.69 11.78 7.72
CA GLY A 287 2.04 12.22 7.37
C GLY A 287 2.30 13.69 7.74
N ASP A 288 3.56 14.02 8.02
CA ASP A 288 4.04 15.38 8.26
C ASP A 288 4.92 15.83 7.08
N PHE A 289 4.48 16.85 6.35
CA PHE A 289 5.18 17.43 5.21
C PHE A 289 5.80 18.82 5.56
N GLY A 290 6.14 19.01 6.83
CA GLY A 290 6.74 20.21 7.36
C GLY A 290 8.18 20.46 6.91
N GLU A 291 8.90 21.33 7.65
CA GLU A 291 10.29 21.70 7.35
C GLU A 291 11.25 20.51 7.46
N SER A 292 11.04 19.66 8.48
CA SER A 292 11.83 18.43 8.64
C SER A 292 11.74 17.54 7.41
N TRP A 293 10.52 17.28 6.92
CA TRP A 293 10.31 16.47 5.72
C TRP A 293 11.01 17.07 4.50
N ARG A 294 10.89 18.41 4.27
CA ARG A 294 11.53 19.08 3.12
C ARG A 294 13.04 18.87 3.10
N ARG A 295 13.68 18.96 4.26
CA ARG A 295 15.14 18.72 4.38
C ARG A 295 15.53 17.31 3.88
N TYR A 296 14.77 16.27 4.21
CA TYR A 296 15.05 14.92 3.74
C TYR A 296 14.64 14.71 2.28
N ALA A 297 13.59 15.38 1.82
CA ALA A 297 13.21 15.44 0.41
C ALA A 297 14.34 16.02 -0.47
N ASP A 298 14.98 17.11 -0.02
CA ASP A 298 16.14 17.70 -0.72
C ASP A 298 17.33 16.73 -0.75
N ARG A 299 17.60 16.01 0.37
CA ARG A 299 18.65 14.96 0.41
C ARG A 299 18.33 13.80 -0.54
N LEU A 300 17.07 13.40 -0.65
CA LEU A 300 16.61 12.36 -1.57
C LEU A 300 16.89 12.76 -3.03
N ILE A 301 16.54 13.98 -3.42
CA ILE A 301 16.82 14.50 -4.77
C ILE A 301 18.31 14.68 -5.03
N ALA A 302 19.10 15.10 -4.03
CA ALA A 302 20.55 15.17 -4.17
C ALA A 302 21.17 13.78 -4.38
N LYS A 303 20.62 12.74 -3.75
CA LYS A 303 21.04 11.34 -3.92
C LYS A 303 20.61 10.76 -5.26
N PHE A 304 19.39 11.11 -5.73
CA PHE A 304 18.78 10.63 -6.97
C PHE A 304 18.32 11.80 -7.87
N PRO A 305 19.26 12.45 -8.56
CA PRO A 305 18.94 13.63 -9.38
C PRO A 305 17.94 13.37 -10.52
N GLU A 306 17.79 12.11 -10.92
CA GLU A 306 16.81 11.67 -11.92
C GLU A 306 15.36 11.81 -11.46
N LEU A 307 15.12 11.86 -10.15
CA LEU A 307 13.79 12.06 -9.56
C LEU A 307 13.31 13.50 -9.63
N THR A 308 13.70 14.24 -10.66
CA THR A 308 13.42 15.67 -10.80
C THR A 308 11.99 16.01 -10.38
N PRO A 309 11.78 16.97 -9.46
CA PRO A 309 10.45 17.37 -9.02
C PRO A 309 9.66 17.89 -10.22
N ARG A 310 8.62 17.16 -10.63
CA ARG A 310 7.55 17.74 -11.43
C ARG A 310 6.54 18.32 -10.47
N ALA A 311 5.90 19.43 -10.83
CA ALA A 311 4.77 19.91 -10.05
C ALA A 311 3.80 18.74 -9.86
N PRO A 312 3.28 18.48 -8.63
CA PRO A 312 2.32 17.42 -8.43
C PRO A 312 1.20 17.60 -9.45
N SER A 313 0.83 16.53 -10.13
CA SER A 313 -0.43 16.50 -10.87
C SER A 313 -1.53 16.95 -9.92
N ALA A 314 -2.56 17.67 -10.44
CA ALA A 314 -3.63 18.30 -9.66
C ALA A 314 -4.04 17.48 -8.42
N PRO A 315 -4.49 18.15 -7.32
CA PRO A 315 -4.73 17.49 -6.04
C PRO A 315 -5.55 16.22 -6.22
N TYR A 316 -5.00 15.14 -5.70
CA TYR A 316 -5.54 13.82 -5.79
C TYR A 316 -6.95 13.79 -5.20
N ARG A 317 -7.97 13.64 -6.04
CA ARG A 317 -9.33 13.38 -5.57
C ARG A 317 -9.54 11.88 -5.60
N THR A 318 -9.72 11.29 -4.42
CA THR A 318 -10.01 9.88 -4.23
C THR A 318 -11.49 9.69 -3.96
N GLY A 319 -12.02 8.51 -4.29
CA GLY A 319 -13.26 8.06 -3.67
C GLY A 319 -12.98 7.76 -2.19
N ALA A 320 -13.85 8.23 -1.30
CA ALA A 320 -13.75 7.90 0.11
C ALA A 320 -15.15 7.94 0.76
N LEU A 321 -15.38 7.04 1.71
CA LEU A 321 -16.59 7.05 2.52
C LEU A 321 -16.29 6.60 3.96
N VAL A 322 -17.22 6.90 4.87
CA VAL A 322 -17.16 6.42 6.25
C VAL A 322 -17.92 5.11 6.38
N ALA A 323 -17.28 4.11 6.95
CA ALA A 323 -17.87 2.81 7.27
C ALA A 323 -17.59 2.44 8.72
N GLU A 324 -18.49 1.68 9.34
CA GLU A 324 -18.22 0.99 10.59
C GLU A 324 -17.00 0.08 10.42
N SER A 325 -16.11 0.02 11.41
CA SER A 325 -14.85 -0.72 11.33
C SER A 325 -15.07 -2.20 10.92
N ALA A 326 -16.13 -2.83 11.41
CA ALA A 326 -16.47 -4.22 11.07
C ALA A 326 -16.86 -4.42 9.59
N LEU A 327 -17.27 -3.35 8.90
CA LEU A 327 -17.66 -3.42 7.49
C LEU A 327 -16.51 -3.13 6.54
N ALA A 328 -15.36 -2.65 7.02
CA ALA A 328 -14.24 -2.28 6.15
C ALA A 328 -13.67 -3.49 5.38
N ALA A 329 -13.43 -4.60 6.06
CA ALA A 329 -12.92 -5.81 5.38
C ALA A 329 -13.91 -6.38 4.35
N PRO A 330 -15.22 -6.57 4.65
CA PRO A 330 -16.22 -6.96 3.64
C PRO A 330 -16.33 -5.97 2.47
N LEU A 331 -16.26 -4.66 2.73
CA LEU A 331 -16.28 -3.63 1.69
C LEU A 331 -15.09 -3.79 0.74
N TYR A 332 -13.87 -3.87 1.26
CA TYR A 332 -12.68 -4.03 0.44
C TYR A 332 -12.62 -5.39 -0.27
N ALA A 333 -13.26 -6.42 0.25
CA ALA A 333 -13.39 -7.70 -0.45
C ALA A 333 -14.17 -7.56 -1.77
N TRP A 334 -15.25 -6.77 -1.79
CA TRP A 334 -15.98 -6.43 -3.01
C TRP A 334 -15.12 -5.60 -3.98
N ILE A 335 -14.40 -4.61 -3.49
CA ILE A 335 -13.47 -3.81 -4.30
C ILE A 335 -12.42 -4.72 -4.97
N ALA A 336 -11.80 -5.61 -4.18
CA ALA A 336 -10.81 -6.56 -4.68
C ALA A 336 -11.40 -7.47 -5.76
N HIS A 337 -12.62 -7.99 -5.55
CA HIS A 337 -13.32 -8.83 -6.51
C HIS A 337 -13.53 -8.11 -7.85
N TRP A 338 -14.12 -6.92 -7.84
CA TRP A 338 -14.40 -6.17 -9.08
C TRP A 338 -13.13 -5.71 -9.81
N LEU A 339 -12.10 -5.32 -9.07
CA LEU A 339 -10.83 -4.89 -9.68
C LEU A 339 -9.94 -6.06 -10.13
N SER A 340 -10.19 -7.30 -9.64
CA SER A 340 -9.51 -8.51 -10.12
C SER A 340 -10.15 -9.09 -11.36
N ALA A 341 -11.45 -8.89 -11.58
CA ALA A 341 -12.11 -9.27 -12.81
C ALA A 341 -11.49 -8.47 -13.97
N GLY A 342 -11.01 -9.17 -14.99
CA GLY A 342 -10.55 -8.55 -16.23
C GLY A 342 -11.67 -7.72 -16.87
N PRO A 343 -11.39 -6.88 -17.88
CA PRO A 343 -12.43 -6.18 -18.61
C PRO A 343 -13.42 -7.22 -19.15
N SER A 344 -14.71 -7.05 -18.80
CA SER A 344 -15.75 -7.86 -19.41
C SER A 344 -15.67 -7.65 -20.92
N ALA A 345 -15.67 -8.76 -21.67
CA ALA A 345 -15.87 -8.71 -23.11
C ALA A 345 -17.27 -8.10 -23.32
N ILE A 346 -17.31 -6.81 -23.56
CA ILE A 346 -18.49 -6.14 -24.09
C ILE A 346 -18.32 -6.21 -25.60
N ASP A 347 -19.02 -7.16 -26.21
CA ASP A 347 -19.27 -7.18 -27.66
C ASP A 347 -20.03 -5.93 -28.08
#